data_f5ed435beaf11892cf29bb7e785f6370
#
_entry.id   f5ed435beaf11892cf29bb7e785f6370
#
_cell.length_a   1.000
_cell.length_b   1.000
_cell.length_c   1.000
_cell.angle_alpha   90.00
_cell.angle_beta   90.00
_cell.angle_gamma   90.00
#
_symmetry.space_group_name_H-M   'P 1'
#
loop_
_entity.id
_entity.type
_entity.pdbx_description
1 polymer ?
#
loop_
_entity_poly.entity_id
_entity_poly.type
_entity_poly.pdbx_seq_one_letter_code
_entity_poly.pdbx_strand_id
1 'polypeptide(L)'
;FTAWQRGTAFRAGANNDDSCTASRWVLLSDGNDIVDVVRSAGDVDSSFYSIGLDVETVDKKFGIVQIIENINTGALGGKGNTPVSLSFKAKVSGGGKLDNVKAAVIAWSGTADSVTSDVVSAWNAEGTAPTLATNWTYENTAANLSVTTSFADYKIENISVDTSSTNNVAVFIWSDVTDTDAGDFLYITDVQLEPGATANDFKRETHTTTLSQ
;
A
#
# COMPACT_ATOMS: atom_id res chain seq x y z
N PHE A 1 5.09 -1.64 9.85
CA PHE A 1 3.79 -1.41 10.52
C PHE A 1 3.95 -1.44 12.04
N THR A 2 4.28 -0.32 12.65
CA THR A 2 4.52 -0.22 14.10
C THR A 2 3.29 0.22 14.89
N ALA A 3 2.33 0.88 14.26
CA ALA A 3 1.13 1.40 14.90
C ALA A 3 -0.11 0.57 14.53
N TRP A 4 -0.76 0.03 15.57
CA TRP A 4 -1.95 -0.81 15.49
C TRP A 4 -2.98 -0.36 16.53
N GLN A 5 -3.34 0.93 16.50
CA GLN A 5 -4.18 1.56 17.53
C GLN A 5 -5.61 1.02 17.60
N ARG A 6 -6.14 0.54 16.46
CA ARG A 6 -7.54 0.06 16.37
C ARG A 6 -7.69 -1.45 16.62
N GLY A 7 -6.59 -2.18 16.72
CA GLY A 7 -6.59 -3.64 16.88
C GLY A 7 -5.46 -4.29 16.08
N THR A 8 -5.27 -5.58 16.26
CA THR A 8 -4.22 -6.36 15.58
C THR A 8 -4.78 -7.42 14.63
N ALA A 9 -6.10 -7.52 14.55
CA ALA A 9 -6.83 -8.37 13.60
C ALA A 9 -8.15 -7.69 13.26
N PHE A 10 -8.49 -7.63 11.99
CA PHE A 10 -9.73 -7.09 11.45
C PHE A 10 -10.36 -8.18 10.59
N ARG A 11 -11.50 -8.68 11.05
CA ARG A 11 -12.22 -9.84 10.53
C ARG A 11 -13.70 -9.50 10.42
N ALA A 12 -14.47 -10.33 9.76
CA ALA A 12 -15.90 -10.29 9.57
C ALA A 12 -16.61 -8.99 10.01
N GLY A 13 -16.80 -8.06 9.09
CA GLY A 13 -17.43 -6.75 9.30
C GLY A 13 -16.48 -5.62 9.71
N ALA A 14 -15.23 -5.91 10.09
CA ALA A 14 -14.20 -4.92 10.33
C ALA A 14 -13.12 -4.89 9.20
N ASN A 15 -13.28 -5.74 8.20
CA ASN A 15 -12.44 -5.94 7.02
C ASN A 15 -13.23 -5.74 5.71
N ASN A 16 -14.28 -4.96 5.75
CA ASN A 16 -14.99 -4.55 4.55
C ASN A 16 -14.14 -3.61 3.70
N ASP A 17 -14.51 -3.49 2.44
CA ASP A 17 -13.96 -2.47 1.56
C ASP A 17 -13.98 -1.09 2.22
N ASP A 18 -12.93 -0.28 1.97
CA ASP A 18 -12.70 1.05 2.57
C ASP A 18 -12.56 1.06 4.11
N SER A 19 -12.17 -0.06 4.73
CA SER A 19 -11.97 -0.13 6.18
C SER A 19 -10.57 0.28 6.60
N CYS A 20 -10.50 1.17 7.61
CA CYS A 20 -9.22 1.51 8.25
C CYS A 20 -8.73 0.33 9.10
N THR A 21 -7.51 -0.12 8.87
CA THR A 21 -6.89 -1.27 9.54
C THR A 21 -5.66 -0.88 10.37
N ALA A 22 -4.46 -1.28 9.99
CA ALA A 22 -3.24 -0.73 10.61
C ALA A 22 -3.26 0.80 10.52
N SER A 23 -2.70 1.48 11.53
CA SER A 23 -2.80 2.94 11.61
C SER A 23 -2.41 3.64 10.31
N ARG A 24 -3.31 4.46 9.78
CA ARG A 24 -3.24 5.19 8.50
C ARG A 24 -3.33 4.33 7.23
N TRP A 25 -3.54 3.03 7.34
CA TRP A 25 -3.75 2.16 6.19
C TRP A 25 -5.22 1.80 6.05
N VAL A 26 -5.71 1.86 4.83
CA VAL A 26 -7.07 1.49 4.44
C VAL A 26 -7.00 0.24 3.60
N LEU A 27 -7.84 -0.74 3.94
CA LEU A 27 -8.08 -1.92 3.11
C LEU A 27 -8.99 -1.51 1.95
N LEU A 28 -8.65 -1.95 0.75
CA LEU A 28 -9.48 -1.85 -0.44
C LEU A 28 -9.69 -3.25 -1.01
N SER A 29 -10.90 -3.59 -1.39
CA SER A 29 -11.21 -4.92 -1.91
C SER A 29 -12.42 -4.95 -2.85
N ASP A 30 -12.47 -5.95 -3.72
CA ASP A 30 -13.59 -6.16 -4.65
C ASP A 30 -14.79 -6.78 -3.92
N GLY A 31 -15.27 -6.09 -2.91
CA GLY A 31 -16.40 -6.46 -2.05
C GLY A 31 -16.05 -6.48 -0.56
N ASN A 32 -16.99 -6.91 0.26
CA ASN A 32 -16.81 -7.01 1.70
C ASN A 32 -16.29 -8.39 2.09
N ASP A 33 -15.51 -8.44 3.18
CA ASP A 33 -15.01 -9.70 3.76
C ASP A 33 -14.20 -10.55 2.75
N ILE A 34 -13.37 -9.85 1.96
CA ILE A 34 -12.52 -10.51 0.96
C ILE A 34 -11.23 -11.04 1.60
N VAL A 35 -10.63 -10.26 2.48
CA VAL A 35 -9.43 -10.65 3.22
C VAL A 35 -9.55 -10.28 4.69
N ASP A 36 -9.06 -11.14 5.58
CA ASP A 36 -8.74 -10.78 6.94
C ASP A 36 -7.45 -9.97 6.98
N VAL A 37 -7.43 -8.88 7.74
CA VAL A 37 -6.22 -8.08 7.95
C VAL A 37 -5.65 -8.37 9.32
N VAL A 38 -4.43 -8.89 9.36
CA VAL A 38 -3.82 -9.31 10.61
C VAL A 38 -2.41 -8.73 10.78
N ARG A 39 -2.03 -8.46 12.04
CA ARG A 39 -0.66 -8.17 12.39
C ARG A 39 0.14 -9.45 12.44
N SER A 40 1.08 -9.62 11.54
CA SER A 40 1.96 -10.77 11.43
C SER A 40 3.40 -10.42 11.81
N ALA A 41 4.25 -11.43 11.96
CA ALA A 41 5.67 -11.20 12.10
C ALA A 41 6.22 -10.51 10.85
N GLY A 42 7.08 -9.53 11.05
CA GLY A 42 7.78 -8.83 9.98
C GLY A 42 9.04 -9.56 9.55
N ASP A 43 9.89 -8.85 8.82
CA ASP A 43 11.24 -9.30 8.52
C ASP A 43 12.12 -9.12 9.77
N VAL A 44 12.76 -10.19 10.20
CA VAL A 44 13.58 -10.20 11.43
C VAL A 44 14.73 -9.19 11.40
N ASP A 45 15.20 -8.85 10.21
CA ASP A 45 16.33 -7.93 10.02
C ASP A 45 15.94 -6.45 9.99
N SER A 46 14.64 -6.13 9.84
CA SER A 46 14.19 -4.75 9.67
C SER A 46 12.99 -4.35 10.52
N SER A 47 11.87 -5.04 10.45
CA SER A 47 10.64 -4.70 11.18
C SER A 47 10.05 -5.87 11.94
N PHE A 48 9.63 -5.61 13.18
CA PHE A 48 9.01 -6.63 14.03
C PHE A 48 7.66 -7.12 13.49
N TYR A 49 6.94 -6.27 12.74
CA TYR A 49 5.59 -6.58 12.28
C TYR A 49 5.39 -6.25 10.81
N SER A 50 4.62 -7.11 10.16
CA SER A 50 4.04 -6.89 8.84
C SER A 50 2.51 -6.79 8.94
N ILE A 51 1.88 -6.21 7.92
CA ILE A 51 0.47 -6.42 7.66
C ILE A 51 0.34 -7.72 6.85
N GLY A 52 -0.50 -8.62 7.30
CA GLY A 52 -0.89 -9.82 6.57
C GLY A 52 -2.31 -9.66 6.05
N LEU A 53 -2.50 -9.95 4.78
CA LEU A 53 -3.80 -9.96 4.09
C LEU A 53 -4.10 -11.42 3.77
N ASP A 54 -5.00 -12.03 4.55
CA ASP A 54 -5.40 -13.43 4.48
C ASP A 54 -6.65 -13.56 3.63
N VAL A 55 -6.58 -14.28 2.53
CA VAL A 55 -7.71 -14.45 1.62
C VAL A 55 -8.79 -15.32 2.25
N GLU A 56 -9.99 -14.77 2.43
CA GLU A 56 -11.19 -15.46 2.90
C GLU A 56 -12.15 -15.75 1.74
N THR A 57 -12.40 -14.76 0.89
CA THR A 57 -13.22 -14.92 -0.32
C THR A 57 -12.33 -15.00 -1.55
N VAL A 58 -12.38 -16.13 -2.24
CA VAL A 58 -11.58 -16.42 -3.43
C VAL A 58 -11.98 -15.56 -4.63
N ASP A 59 -11.11 -15.52 -5.64
CA ASP A 59 -11.37 -14.91 -6.95
C ASP A 59 -11.65 -13.40 -6.88
N LYS A 60 -11.10 -12.73 -5.88
CA LYS A 60 -11.30 -11.29 -5.64
C LYS A 60 -9.97 -10.55 -5.50
N LYS A 61 -9.91 -9.36 -6.06
CA LYS A 61 -8.78 -8.45 -5.87
C LYS A 61 -8.88 -7.69 -4.56
N PHE A 62 -7.73 -7.35 -4.02
CA PHE A 62 -7.61 -6.58 -2.78
C PHE A 62 -6.27 -5.86 -2.71
N GLY A 63 -6.17 -4.89 -1.84
CA GLY A 63 -4.95 -4.14 -1.60
C GLY A 63 -5.05 -3.24 -0.39
N ILE A 64 -4.00 -2.48 -0.17
CA ILE A 64 -3.93 -1.48 0.90
C ILE A 64 -3.48 -0.13 0.32
N VAL A 65 -4.03 0.93 0.85
CA VAL A 65 -3.65 2.30 0.50
C VAL A 65 -3.29 3.10 1.74
N GLN A 66 -2.26 3.93 1.64
CA GLN A 66 -1.95 4.97 2.62
C GLN A 66 -1.96 6.33 1.92
N ILE A 67 -2.86 7.21 2.35
CA ILE A 67 -2.97 8.57 1.85
C ILE A 67 -2.07 9.48 2.69
N ILE A 68 -1.26 10.29 2.00
CA ILE A 68 -0.32 11.23 2.59
C ILE A 68 -0.95 12.62 2.58
N GLU A 69 -0.94 13.27 3.73
CA GLU A 69 -1.49 14.62 3.94
C GLU A 69 -0.81 15.66 3.04
N ASN A 70 -1.55 16.67 2.62
CA ASN A 70 -1.08 17.71 1.70
C ASN A 70 0.23 18.38 2.14
N ILE A 71 0.40 18.64 3.43
CA ILE A 71 1.62 19.21 3.97
C ILE A 71 2.86 18.33 3.72
N ASN A 72 2.69 17.02 3.84
CA ASN A 72 3.76 16.05 3.62
C ASN A 72 3.99 15.79 2.11
N THR A 73 2.94 15.86 1.29
CA THR A 73 3.04 15.81 -0.18
C THR A 73 3.96 16.90 -0.71
N GLY A 74 3.86 18.11 -0.16
CA GLY A 74 4.79 19.21 -0.49
C GLY A 74 6.25 18.90 -0.15
N ALA A 75 6.50 18.21 0.97
CA ALA A 75 7.85 17.80 1.38
C ALA A 75 8.43 16.69 0.49
N LEU A 76 7.58 15.86 -0.11
CA LEU A 76 7.99 14.84 -1.08
C LEU A 76 8.34 15.41 -2.46
N GLY A 77 8.21 16.73 -2.66
CA GLY A 77 8.41 17.35 -3.96
C GLY A 77 7.20 17.22 -4.90
N GLY A 78 6.06 16.75 -4.40
CA GLY A 78 4.85 16.43 -5.17
C GLY A 78 4.11 17.60 -5.84
N LYS A 79 4.73 18.78 -5.91
CA LYS A 79 4.21 19.96 -6.62
C LYS A 79 5.16 20.47 -7.71
N GLY A 80 6.08 19.67 -8.18
CA GLY A 80 6.97 20.05 -9.28
C GLY A 80 8.17 19.14 -9.47
N ASN A 81 8.16 18.32 -10.47
CA ASN A 81 9.28 17.66 -11.15
C ASN A 81 10.38 16.98 -10.29
N THR A 82 10.18 16.83 -8.99
CA THR A 82 11.09 16.03 -8.18
C THR A 82 10.61 14.59 -8.21
N PRO A 83 11.40 13.64 -8.70
CA PRO A 83 11.00 12.25 -8.67
C PRO A 83 10.87 11.76 -7.22
N VAL A 84 9.98 10.81 -7.02
CA VAL A 84 9.88 10.04 -5.77
C VAL A 84 10.23 8.59 -6.04
N SER A 85 10.61 7.88 -5.00
CA SER A 85 10.83 6.43 -5.05
C SER A 85 10.06 5.76 -3.92
N LEU A 86 9.38 4.66 -4.28
CA LEU A 86 8.66 3.79 -3.36
C LEU A 86 9.47 2.52 -3.14
N SER A 87 9.67 2.14 -1.90
CA SER A 87 10.25 0.85 -1.54
C SER A 87 9.45 0.17 -0.43
N PHE A 88 9.45 -1.14 -0.41
CA PHE A 88 8.84 -1.94 0.65
C PHE A 88 9.36 -3.37 0.59
N LYS A 89 9.14 -4.12 1.68
CA LYS A 89 9.34 -5.57 1.68
C LYS A 89 8.01 -6.28 1.60
N ALA A 90 7.96 -7.35 0.83
CA ALA A 90 6.78 -8.19 0.73
C ALA A 90 7.17 -9.67 0.58
N LYS A 91 6.23 -10.53 0.93
CA LYS A 91 6.23 -11.96 0.60
C LYS A 91 4.79 -12.46 0.45
N VAL A 92 4.62 -13.59 -0.21
CA VAL A 92 3.36 -14.32 -0.29
C VAL A 92 3.47 -15.67 0.42
N SER A 93 2.35 -16.25 0.81
CA SER A 93 2.31 -17.65 1.26
C SER A 93 2.68 -18.60 0.11
N GLY A 94 3.18 -19.78 0.46
CA GLY A 94 3.45 -20.82 -0.55
C GLY A 94 2.13 -21.38 -1.12
N GLY A 95 2.10 -21.63 -2.42
CA GLY A 95 0.91 -22.18 -3.11
C GLY A 95 0.74 -21.64 -4.53
N GLY A 96 1.29 -20.46 -4.81
CA GLY A 96 1.49 -19.96 -6.17
C GLY A 96 0.34 -19.17 -6.78
N LYS A 97 -0.72 -18.85 -6.01
CA LYS A 97 -1.86 -18.11 -6.53
C LYS A 97 -1.68 -16.57 -6.48
N LEU A 98 -0.98 -16.04 -5.49
CA LEU A 98 -0.69 -14.60 -5.38
C LEU A 98 0.56 -14.23 -6.22
N ASP A 99 0.53 -14.51 -7.51
CA ASP A 99 1.68 -14.36 -8.40
C ASP A 99 1.74 -13.03 -9.15
N ASN A 100 0.75 -12.15 -8.96
CA ASN A 100 0.67 -10.85 -9.60
C ASN A 100 0.36 -9.74 -8.59
N VAL A 101 1.39 -9.32 -7.85
CA VAL A 101 1.32 -8.19 -6.92
C VAL A 101 1.86 -6.95 -7.59
N LYS A 102 1.15 -5.84 -7.47
CA LYS A 102 1.48 -4.55 -8.06
C LYS A 102 1.52 -3.45 -7.02
N ALA A 103 2.23 -2.37 -7.33
CA ALA A 103 2.22 -1.17 -6.52
C ALA A 103 2.29 0.10 -7.38
N ALA A 104 1.72 1.17 -6.85
CA ALA A 104 1.77 2.47 -7.48
C ALA A 104 1.80 3.60 -6.46
N VAL A 105 2.39 4.71 -6.88
CA VAL A 105 2.13 6.03 -6.32
C VAL A 105 0.99 6.63 -7.13
N ILE A 106 0.00 7.16 -6.43
CA ILE A 106 -1.16 7.83 -7.03
C ILE A 106 -1.30 9.25 -6.49
N ALA A 107 -1.78 10.17 -7.31
CA ALA A 107 -1.92 11.59 -6.97
C ALA A 107 -3.38 12.02 -6.97
N TRP A 108 -3.74 12.85 -6.01
CA TRP A 108 -5.05 13.47 -5.85
C TRP A 108 -5.03 14.92 -6.31
N SER A 109 -5.89 15.28 -7.25
CA SER A 109 -6.04 16.63 -7.80
C SER A 109 -7.28 17.38 -7.27
N GLY A 110 -8.08 16.76 -6.40
CA GLY A 110 -9.23 17.40 -5.76
C GLY A 110 -8.85 18.35 -4.64
N THR A 111 -9.79 18.71 -3.77
CA THR A 111 -9.53 19.58 -2.62
C THR A 111 -8.52 18.93 -1.67
N ALA A 112 -7.50 19.70 -1.25
CA ALA A 112 -6.47 19.23 -0.33
C ALA A 112 -7.07 18.64 0.95
N ASP A 113 -6.58 17.47 1.35
CA ASP A 113 -7.00 16.72 2.54
C ASP A 113 -8.50 16.38 2.64
N SER A 114 -9.26 16.66 1.55
CA SER A 114 -10.65 16.21 1.38
C SER A 114 -10.71 15.03 0.40
N VAL A 115 -9.85 14.05 0.62
CA VAL A 115 -9.71 12.88 -0.23
C VAL A 115 -10.74 11.81 0.08
N THR A 116 -11.15 11.02 -0.92
CA THR A 116 -11.83 9.76 -0.67
C THR A 116 -10.80 8.69 -0.33
N SER A 117 -11.04 7.93 0.73
CA SER A 117 -10.21 6.78 1.11
C SER A 117 -10.42 5.59 0.19
N ASP A 118 -11.61 5.42 -0.34
CA ASP A 118 -11.90 4.48 -1.42
C ASP A 118 -11.36 5.07 -2.74
N VAL A 119 -10.12 4.68 -3.06
CA VAL A 119 -9.43 5.17 -4.26
C VAL A 119 -9.74 4.35 -5.50
N VAL A 120 -10.43 3.21 -5.38
CA VAL A 120 -10.76 2.30 -6.48
C VAL A 120 -12.25 2.41 -6.81
N SER A 121 -12.58 2.82 -8.03
CA SER A 121 -13.96 2.84 -8.51
C SER A 121 -14.38 1.54 -9.20
N ALA A 122 -13.42 0.75 -9.70
CA ALA A 122 -13.68 -0.56 -10.27
C ALA A 122 -12.43 -1.45 -10.24
N TRP A 123 -12.58 -2.67 -9.80
CA TRP A 123 -11.60 -3.74 -9.90
C TRP A 123 -11.76 -4.42 -11.26
N ASN A 124 -10.81 -4.17 -12.15
CA ASN A 124 -10.86 -4.71 -13.52
C ASN A 124 -10.39 -6.18 -13.57
N ALA A 125 -10.49 -6.81 -14.73
CA ALA A 125 -9.95 -8.16 -14.95
C ALA A 125 -8.46 -8.23 -14.60
N GLU A 126 -7.99 -9.43 -14.30
CA GLU A 126 -6.57 -9.70 -14.05
C GLU A 126 -5.68 -9.14 -15.17
N GLY A 127 -4.54 -8.61 -14.82
CA GLY A 127 -3.61 -7.96 -15.75
C GLY A 127 -3.96 -6.49 -16.05
N THR A 128 -5.18 -6.05 -15.74
CA THR A 128 -5.62 -4.66 -15.93
C THR A 128 -5.66 -3.95 -14.58
N ALA A 129 -4.95 -2.82 -14.47
CA ALA A 129 -4.95 -2.03 -13.23
C ALA A 129 -6.37 -1.59 -12.85
N PRO A 130 -6.70 -1.48 -11.57
CA PRO A 130 -7.98 -0.94 -11.10
C PRO A 130 -8.25 0.44 -11.70
N THR A 131 -9.52 0.73 -11.98
CA THR A 131 -9.94 2.09 -12.33
C THR A 131 -9.98 2.92 -11.04
N LEU A 132 -9.25 4.01 -11.01
CA LEU A 132 -9.25 4.89 -9.85
C LEU A 132 -10.53 5.74 -9.77
N ALA A 133 -10.89 6.13 -8.56
CA ALA A 133 -11.96 7.09 -8.32
C ALA A 133 -11.60 8.48 -8.90
N THR A 134 -12.61 9.30 -9.15
CA THR A 134 -12.45 10.64 -9.70
C THR A 134 -11.40 11.44 -8.92
N ASN A 135 -10.56 12.20 -9.63
CA ASN A 135 -9.44 13.00 -9.15
C ASN A 135 -8.19 12.20 -8.69
N TRP A 136 -8.22 10.88 -8.68
CA TRP A 136 -7.04 10.06 -8.51
C TRP A 136 -6.41 9.69 -9.85
N THR A 137 -5.08 9.76 -9.93
CA THR A 137 -4.30 9.44 -11.14
C THR A 137 -3.08 8.61 -10.77
N TYR A 138 -2.76 7.58 -11.58
CA TYR A 138 -1.51 6.83 -11.43
C TYR A 138 -0.32 7.69 -11.86
N GLU A 139 0.74 7.71 -11.05
CA GLU A 139 2.00 8.40 -11.36
C GLU A 139 3.08 7.45 -11.91
N ASN A 140 2.82 6.14 -11.88
CA ASN A 140 3.65 5.13 -12.53
C ASN A 140 2.79 4.03 -13.16
N THR A 141 3.34 3.39 -14.18
CA THR A 141 2.74 2.15 -14.74
C THR A 141 3.08 1.00 -13.83
N ALA A 142 2.07 0.43 -13.18
CA ALA A 142 2.26 -0.69 -12.27
C ALA A 142 2.54 -1.99 -13.03
N ALA A 143 3.65 -2.63 -12.72
CA ALA A 143 4.04 -3.93 -13.25
C ALA A 143 3.97 -5.01 -12.17
N ASN A 144 3.89 -6.28 -12.55
CA ASN A 144 4.02 -7.39 -11.62
C ASN A 144 5.40 -7.38 -10.96
N LEU A 145 5.42 -7.36 -9.63
CA LEU A 145 6.63 -7.34 -8.82
C LEU A 145 7.23 -8.73 -8.61
N SER A 146 6.55 -9.79 -9.06
CA SER A 146 6.98 -11.19 -8.87
C SER A 146 7.34 -11.50 -7.41
N VAL A 147 6.41 -11.20 -6.51
CA VAL A 147 6.64 -11.36 -5.06
C VAL A 147 6.86 -12.83 -4.72
N THR A 148 7.92 -13.11 -3.94
CA THR A 148 8.37 -14.45 -3.57
C THR A 148 7.82 -14.88 -2.22
N THR A 149 8.05 -16.14 -1.84
CA THR A 149 7.63 -16.71 -0.54
C THR A 149 8.52 -16.30 0.64
N SER A 150 9.62 -15.61 0.39
CA SER A 150 10.47 -15.00 1.40
C SER A 150 10.41 -13.49 1.30
N PHE A 151 10.55 -12.77 2.41
CA PHE A 151 10.64 -11.31 2.35
C PHE A 151 11.79 -10.88 1.44
N ALA A 152 11.47 -10.01 0.50
CA ALA A 152 12.42 -9.39 -0.41
C ALA A 152 12.09 -7.89 -0.57
N ASP A 153 13.09 -7.11 -0.96
CA ASP A 153 12.92 -5.69 -1.24
C ASP A 153 12.34 -5.49 -2.64
N TYR A 154 11.30 -4.67 -2.73
CA TYR A 154 10.68 -4.22 -3.97
C TYR A 154 10.79 -2.71 -4.07
N LYS A 155 11.22 -2.21 -5.22
CA LYS A 155 11.46 -0.79 -5.46
C LYS A 155 10.79 -0.36 -6.74
N ILE A 156 10.13 0.79 -6.70
CA ILE A 156 9.63 1.51 -7.86
C ILE A 156 10.26 2.89 -7.80
N GLU A 157 11.21 3.12 -8.67
CA GLU A 157 12.11 4.26 -8.61
C GLU A 157 11.80 5.28 -9.70
N ASN A 158 12.27 6.52 -9.49
CA ASN A 158 12.18 7.61 -10.46
C ASN A 158 10.74 7.89 -10.94
N ILE A 159 9.79 7.89 -10.01
CA ILE A 159 8.39 8.17 -10.30
C ILE A 159 8.22 9.69 -10.40
N SER A 160 7.78 10.18 -11.55
CA SER A 160 7.45 11.61 -11.72
C SER A 160 6.03 11.85 -11.24
N VAL A 161 5.87 12.61 -10.15
CA VAL A 161 4.56 13.06 -9.69
C VAL A 161 4.22 14.33 -10.48
N ASP A 162 3.62 14.15 -11.66
CA ASP A 162 3.39 15.22 -12.62
C ASP A 162 1.91 15.58 -12.84
N THR A 163 1.00 14.90 -12.15
CA THR A 163 -0.43 15.24 -12.19
C THR A 163 -0.64 16.69 -11.79
N SER A 164 -1.27 17.44 -12.68
CA SER A 164 -1.58 18.87 -12.49
C SER A 164 -2.42 19.06 -11.23
N SER A 165 -2.02 20.02 -10.41
CA SER A 165 -2.73 20.39 -9.17
C SER A 165 -2.72 19.30 -8.09
N THR A 166 -1.71 18.44 -8.07
CA THR A 166 -1.54 17.44 -6.99
C THR A 166 -1.61 18.09 -5.61
N ASN A 167 -2.54 17.64 -4.79
CA ASN A 167 -2.73 18.07 -3.41
C ASN A 167 -2.36 16.97 -2.40
N ASN A 168 -2.69 15.73 -2.68
CA ASN A 168 -2.28 14.58 -1.87
C ASN A 168 -1.65 13.52 -2.77
N VAL A 169 -0.79 12.70 -2.17
CA VAL A 169 -0.19 11.52 -2.79
C VAL A 169 -0.59 10.31 -1.96
N ALA A 170 -0.71 9.15 -2.57
CA ALA A 170 -0.90 7.92 -1.82
C ALA A 170 -0.03 6.79 -2.38
N VAL A 171 0.29 5.84 -1.50
CA VAL A 171 0.88 4.56 -1.86
C VAL A 171 -0.23 3.52 -1.93
N PHE A 172 -0.35 2.84 -3.05
CA PHE A 172 -1.32 1.78 -3.29
C PHE A 172 -0.60 0.49 -3.67
N ILE A 173 -0.80 -0.59 -2.90
CA ILE A 173 -0.21 -1.92 -3.12
C ILE A 173 -1.35 -2.92 -3.16
N TRP A 174 -1.44 -3.74 -4.23
CA TRP A 174 -2.56 -4.64 -4.42
C TRP A 174 -2.18 -5.97 -5.06
N SER A 175 -2.99 -7.00 -4.82
CA SER A 175 -3.02 -8.23 -5.60
C SER A 175 -3.87 -8.03 -6.85
N ASP A 176 -3.29 -8.28 -8.02
CA ASP A 176 -4.00 -8.19 -9.31
C ASP A 176 -4.51 -9.56 -9.79
N VAL A 177 -4.63 -10.51 -8.87
CA VAL A 177 -5.01 -11.91 -9.13
C VAL A 177 -6.51 -12.10 -8.94
N THR A 178 -7.12 -12.92 -9.79
CA THR A 178 -8.54 -13.27 -9.73
C THR A 178 -8.78 -14.78 -9.63
N ASP A 179 -7.78 -15.54 -9.21
CA ASP A 179 -7.88 -17.00 -9.00
C ASP A 179 -7.25 -17.43 -7.66
N THR A 180 -7.35 -16.58 -6.64
CA THR A 180 -6.82 -16.83 -5.29
C THR A 180 -7.50 -18.00 -4.60
N ASP A 181 -6.77 -18.70 -3.73
CA ASP A 181 -7.30 -19.71 -2.83
C ASP A 181 -7.50 -19.13 -1.41
N ALA A 182 -8.49 -19.63 -0.67
CA ALA A 182 -8.68 -19.26 0.73
C ALA A 182 -7.46 -19.69 1.57
N GLY A 183 -6.98 -18.77 2.42
CA GLY A 183 -5.75 -18.96 3.19
C GLY A 183 -4.47 -18.57 2.45
N ASP A 184 -4.56 -18.03 1.23
CA ASP A 184 -3.43 -17.33 0.61
C ASP A 184 -3.15 -16.03 1.35
N PHE A 185 -1.86 -15.73 1.59
CA PHE A 185 -1.44 -14.53 2.31
C PHE A 185 -0.53 -13.64 1.48
N LEU A 186 -0.80 -12.35 1.49
CA LEU A 186 0.14 -11.31 1.11
C LEU A 186 0.63 -10.57 2.38
N TYR A 187 1.95 -10.59 2.61
CA TYR A 187 2.58 -9.88 3.73
C TYR A 187 3.35 -8.68 3.20
N ILE A 188 3.17 -7.51 3.83
CA ILE A 188 3.84 -6.26 3.47
C ILE A 188 4.44 -5.63 4.71
N THR A 189 5.66 -5.10 4.59
CA THR A 189 6.33 -4.34 5.66
C THR A 189 7.30 -3.31 5.07
N ASP A 190 7.90 -2.48 5.91
CA ASP A 190 8.96 -1.52 5.56
C ASP A 190 8.62 -0.60 4.39
N VAL A 191 7.38 -0.15 4.31
CA VAL A 191 6.96 0.76 3.24
C VAL A 191 7.56 2.14 3.46
N GLN A 192 8.28 2.63 2.47
CA GLN A 192 8.92 3.94 2.46
C GLN A 192 8.67 4.64 1.13
N LEU A 193 8.13 5.85 1.19
CA LEU A 193 8.04 6.77 0.06
C LEU A 193 8.94 7.96 0.35
N GLU A 194 9.86 8.26 -0.53
CA GLU A 194 10.86 9.30 -0.33
C GLU A 194 11.10 10.13 -1.60
N PRO A 195 11.50 11.40 -1.47
CA PRO A 195 11.96 12.20 -2.60
C PRO A 195 13.27 11.63 -3.12
N GLY A 196 13.42 11.61 -4.44
CA GLY A 196 14.62 11.14 -5.12
C GLY A 196 14.32 10.11 -6.20
N ALA A 197 15.26 9.98 -7.14
CA ALA A 197 15.16 9.05 -8.26
C ALA A 197 15.58 7.61 -7.89
N THR A 198 16.13 7.40 -6.69
CA THR A 198 16.62 6.10 -6.22
C THR A 198 16.15 5.88 -4.79
N ALA A 199 15.64 4.71 -4.50
CA ALA A 199 15.20 4.33 -3.16
C ALA A 199 16.39 3.96 -2.26
N ASN A 200 16.47 4.59 -1.10
CA ASN A 200 17.42 4.23 -0.05
C ASN A 200 16.96 2.98 0.72
N ASP A 201 17.85 2.45 1.53
CA ASP A 201 17.48 1.39 2.46
C ASP A 201 16.48 1.90 3.49
N PHE A 202 15.50 1.05 3.85
CA PHE A 202 14.47 1.40 4.81
C PHE A 202 15.08 1.87 6.13
N LYS A 203 14.66 3.05 6.57
CA LYS A 203 15.07 3.64 7.85
C LYS A 203 13.87 3.72 8.79
N ARG A 204 13.96 2.94 9.87
CA ARG A 204 12.99 3.10 10.96
C ARG A 204 13.28 4.43 11.68
N GLU A 205 12.31 5.33 11.73
CA GLU A 205 12.39 6.48 12.62
C GLU A 205 12.35 6.01 14.08
N THR A 206 13.45 6.16 14.78
CA THR A 206 13.50 6.00 16.24
C THR A 206 13.22 7.37 16.85
N HIS A 207 12.03 7.57 17.41
CA HIS A 207 11.76 8.74 18.24
C HIS A 207 12.61 8.63 19.51
N THR A 208 13.78 9.21 19.48
CA THR A 208 14.55 9.47 20.70
C THR A 208 13.91 10.67 21.38
N THR A 209 13.06 10.45 22.36
CA THR A 209 12.58 11.51 23.25
C THR A 209 13.78 11.98 24.05
N THR A 210 14.46 13.03 23.63
CA THR A 210 15.42 13.72 24.47
C THR A 210 14.62 14.47 25.52
N LEU A 211 14.43 13.87 26.69
CA LEU A 211 14.00 14.60 27.87
C LEU A 211 15.16 15.53 28.24
N SER A 212 15.08 16.79 27.84
CA SER A 212 15.94 17.83 28.40
C SER A 212 15.52 18.02 29.86
N GLN A 213 16.43 17.70 30.77
CA GLN A 213 16.36 18.09 32.18
C GLN A 213 16.56 19.58 32.35
#